data_49cc97a8f92eee4b0c149ff30869a6b6
#
_entry.id   49cc97a8f92eee4b0c149ff30869a6b6
#
_cell.length_a   1.000
_cell.length_b   1.000
_cell.length_c   1.000
_cell.angle_alpha   90.00
_cell.angle_beta   90.00
_cell.angle_gamma   90.00
#
_symmetry.space_group_name_H-M   'P 1'
#
loop_
_entity.id
_entity.type
_entity.pdbx_description
1 polymer ?
#
loop_
_entity_poly.entity_id
_entity_poly.type
_entity_poly.pdbx_seq_one_letter_code
_entity_poly.pdbx_strand_id
1 'polypeptide(L)'
;MMNLRIVSIGLAVVFALGQAQAQEGKKADHILVPYGKQRRQVLHLWLPKTKKPAPLVVHYHGGGFLSGDIRQKIHNRTAEKFNEAGIAYADVEYRLLHTAMLQDIMRDCARAVQFLRHNAKKYNLDPKRVGAYGESAGAGASLWLATHDDLANAKAEDPVLRESSRLTAAAGFWVQATYDVIQWPKILDLPEEKTPYWNFVKFWKSQLPEKRFNEIRKDLDMLGNMDKADPPMMFTGGTPDKGVHSQLFVDKLVARAKESGASLKIARDRNELSAFMLARLGIKQAPDKAPVKAKRKPYPAHWGSPPRRQTRDYRKLPGGYGFGSSTLANWIRQNLDKDSKAKSGE
;
A
#
# COMPACT_ATOMS: atom_id res chain seq x y z
N MET A 1 -62.88 -20.17 50.53
CA MET A 1 -62.36 -20.48 49.18
C MET A 1 -61.93 -19.17 48.53
N MET A 2 -60.66 -18.93 48.50
CA MET A 2 -60.10 -17.64 48.11
C MET A 2 -59.29 -17.83 46.82
N ASN A 3 -59.79 -17.28 45.72
CA ASN A 3 -59.18 -17.37 44.41
C ASN A 3 -58.01 -16.40 44.33
N LEU A 4 -56.79 -16.94 44.24
CA LEU A 4 -55.56 -16.17 44.02
C LEU A 4 -55.35 -15.99 42.48
N ARG A 5 -55.61 -14.80 41.98
CA ARG A 5 -55.25 -14.41 40.61
C ARG A 5 -53.78 -14.02 40.59
N ILE A 6 -52.98 -14.83 39.96
CA ILE A 6 -51.56 -14.52 39.65
C ILE A 6 -51.52 -13.56 38.43
N VAL A 7 -51.14 -12.32 38.68
CA VAL A 7 -50.88 -11.33 37.63
C VAL A 7 -49.41 -11.52 37.20
N SER A 8 -49.21 -12.12 36.05
CA SER A 8 -47.87 -12.20 35.41
C SER A 8 -47.52 -10.84 34.77
N ILE A 9 -46.65 -10.09 35.40
CA ILE A 9 -46.05 -8.89 34.81
C ILE A 9 -44.90 -9.36 33.91
N GLY A 10 -45.17 -9.38 32.62
CA GLY A 10 -44.15 -9.61 31.61
C GLY A 10 -43.19 -8.40 31.52
N LEU A 11 -42.01 -8.57 32.06
CA LEU A 11 -40.93 -7.58 31.93
C LEU A 11 -40.35 -7.68 30.49
N ALA A 12 -40.87 -6.86 29.57
CA ALA A 12 -40.30 -6.70 28.27
C ALA A 12 -39.00 -5.89 28.42
N VAL A 13 -37.86 -6.57 28.53
CA VAL A 13 -36.55 -5.96 28.41
C VAL A 13 -36.33 -5.63 26.94
N VAL A 14 -36.65 -4.40 26.57
CA VAL A 14 -36.26 -3.83 25.29
C VAL A 14 -34.74 -3.62 25.34
N PHE A 15 -33.98 -4.58 24.83
CA PHE A 15 -32.59 -4.38 24.46
C PHE A 15 -32.57 -3.42 23.29
N ALA A 16 -32.50 -2.13 23.58
CA ALA A 16 -32.05 -1.12 22.63
C ALA A 16 -30.58 -1.38 22.36
N LEU A 17 -30.29 -2.32 21.47
CA LEU A 17 -28.98 -2.39 20.78
C LEU A 17 -28.88 -1.09 19.97
N GLY A 18 -28.32 -0.07 20.59
CA GLY A 18 -27.79 1.08 19.90
C GLY A 18 -26.69 0.57 18.99
N GLN A 19 -27.05 0.13 17.81
CA GLN A 19 -26.15 0.03 16.69
C GLN A 19 -25.68 1.47 16.47
N ALA A 20 -24.43 1.75 16.92
CA ALA A 20 -23.70 2.88 16.43
C ALA A 20 -23.61 2.63 14.91
N GLN A 21 -24.52 3.22 14.15
CA GLN A 21 -24.42 3.32 12.71
C GLN A 21 -23.10 4.04 12.46
N ALA A 22 -22.08 3.26 12.18
CA ALA A 22 -20.85 3.79 11.63
C ALA A 22 -21.28 4.54 10.38
N GLN A 23 -21.25 5.87 10.44
CA GLN A 23 -21.68 6.74 9.36
C GLN A 23 -20.94 6.26 8.09
N GLU A 24 -21.67 5.60 7.20
CA GLU A 24 -21.12 5.10 5.93
C GLU A 24 -20.66 6.31 5.15
N GLY A 25 -19.34 6.46 4.94
CA GLY A 25 -18.78 7.50 4.09
C GLY A 25 -19.27 7.35 2.64
N LYS A 26 -18.97 8.34 1.80
CA LYS A 26 -19.35 8.34 0.37
C LYS A 26 -18.94 7.03 -0.31
N LYS A 27 -19.89 6.32 -0.92
CA LYS A 27 -19.61 5.12 -1.72
C LYS A 27 -18.74 5.45 -2.95
N ALA A 28 -17.95 4.48 -3.42
CA ALA A 28 -17.14 4.64 -4.61
C ALA A 28 -18.01 4.91 -5.85
N ASP A 29 -17.59 5.81 -6.70
CA ASP A 29 -18.26 6.09 -7.99
C ASP A 29 -18.03 4.95 -8.98
N HIS A 30 -16.86 4.28 -8.88
CA HIS A 30 -16.52 3.11 -9.69
C HIS A 30 -15.92 2.02 -8.80
N ILE A 31 -16.45 0.80 -8.90
CA ILE A 31 -16.07 -0.36 -8.08
C ILE A 31 -15.42 -1.43 -8.95
N LEU A 32 -14.29 -1.99 -8.47
CA LEU A 32 -13.55 -3.08 -9.13
C LEU A 32 -13.23 -2.80 -10.60
N VAL A 33 -12.83 -1.57 -10.90
CA VAL A 33 -12.38 -1.19 -12.25
C VAL A 33 -11.10 -1.95 -12.60
N PRO A 34 -11.07 -2.78 -13.65
CA PRO A 34 -9.86 -3.49 -14.03
C PRO A 34 -8.84 -2.53 -14.64
N TYR A 35 -7.62 -2.53 -14.11
CA TYR A 35 -6.50 -1.78 -14.67
C TYR A 35 -5.47 -2.68 -15.37
N GLY A 36 -5.71 -4.00 -15.35
CA GLY A 36 -4.87 -5.00 -16.01
C GLY A 36 -5.60 -6.33 -16.21
N LYS A 37 -4.88 -7.33 -16.72
CA LYS A 37 -5.46 -8.64 -17.10
C LYS A 37 -5.57 -9.62 -15.91
N GLN A 38 -4.91 -9.34 -14.79
CA GLN A 38 -4.90 -10.24 -13.63
C GLN A 38 -6.11 -9.98 -12.73
N ARG A 39 -6.67 -11.03 -12.13
CA ARG A 39 -7.86 -10.95 -11.27
C ARG A 39 -7.75 -9.91 -10.14
N ARG A 40 -6.54 -9.68 -9.61
CA ARG A 40 -6.29 -8.70 -8.56
C ARG A 40 -5.88 -7.31 -9.09
N GLN A 41 -5.74 -7.13 -10.39
CA GLN A 41 -5.46 -5.82 -10.98
C GLN A 41 -6.77 -5.03 -11.15
N VAL A 42 -7.37 -4.65 -10.03
CA VAL A 42 -8.62 -3.86 -9.94
C VAL A 42 -8.47 -2.72 -8.94
N LEU A 43 -9.30 -1.69 -9.07
CA LEU A 43 -9.33 -0.57 -8.13
C LEU A 43 -10.76 -0.09 -7.87
N HIS A 44 -10.93 0.60 -6.74
CA HIS A 44 -12.09 1.45 -6.49
C HIS A 44 -11.72 2.90 -6.73
N LEU A 45 -12.65 3.70 -7.24
CA LEU A 45 -12.40 5.11 -7.54
C LEU A 45 -13.53 5.98 -7.00
N TRP A 46 -13.18 7.03 -6.26
CA TRP A 46 -14.06 8.07 -5.76
C TRP A 46 -13.69 9.39 -6.41
N LEU A 47 -14.67 10.06 -6.99
CA LEU A 47 -14.49 11.30 -7.74
C LEU A 47 -15.10 12.48 -6.97
N PRO A 48 -14.38 13.60 -6.83
CA PRO A 48 -14.95 14.82 -6.26
C PRO A 48 -15.88 15.50 -7.27
N LYS A 49 -16.87 16.22 -6.78
CA LYS A 49 -17.75 17.05 -7.63
C LYS A 49 -17.02 18.35 -8.01
N THR A 50 -16.16 18.29 -9.02
CA THR A 50 -15.41 19.46 -9.52
C THR A 50 -15.59 19.65 -11.00
N LYS A 51 -15.63 20.94 -11.46
CA LYS A 51 -15.65 21.28 -12.90
C LYS A 51 -14.26 21.13 -13.53
N LYS A 52 -13.19 21.38 -12.78
CA LYS A 52 -11.80 21.24 -13.25
C LYS A 52 -11.29 19.84 -12.99
N PRO A 53 -10.35 19.33 -13.80
CA PRO A 53 -9.70 18.06 -13.54
C PRO A 53 -9.12 17.99 -12.11
N ALA A 54 -9.49 16.94 -11.38
CA ALA A 54 -9.11 16.74 -9.99
C ALA A 54 -7.72 16.13 -9.86
N PRO A 55 -6.87 16.59 -8.93
CA PRO A 55 -5.70 15.83 -8.52
C PRO A 55 -6.13 14.48 -7.97
N LEU A 56 -5.21 13.51 -7.99
CA LEU A 56 -5.48 12.12 -7.62
C LEU A 56 -4.58 11.69 -6.46
N VAL A 57 -5.14 10.98 -5.51
CA VAL A 57 -4.41 10.18 -4.51
C VAL A 57 -4.67 8.71 -4.77
N VAL A 58 -3.59 7.94 -4.93
CA VAL A 58 -3.62 6.48 -5.08
C VAL A 58 -3.21 5.86 -3.75
N HIS A 59 -4.05 4.99 -3.22
CA HIS A 59 -3.81 4.25 -1.98
C HIS A 59 -3.45 2.79 -2.29
N TYR A 60 -2.43 2.30 -1.61
CA TYR A 60 -2.02 0.90 -1.61
C TYR A 60 -2.16 0.32 -0.21
N HIS A 61 -2.88 -0.80 -0.08
CA HIS A 61 -3.11 -1.43 1.21
C HIS A 61 -1.85 -2.09 1.78
N GLY A 62 -1.81 -2.27 3.10
CA GLY A 62 -0.80 -3.06 3.78
C GLY A 62 -1.07 -4.56 3.71
N GLY A 63 -0.29 -5.35 4.46
CA GLY A 63 -0.47 -6.80 4.56
C GLY A 63 0.76 -7.60 4.12
N GLY A 64 1.94 -6.94 4.02
CA GLY A 64 3.21 -7.61 3.72
C GLY A 64 3.26 -8.25 2.34
N PHE A 65 2.42 -7.84 1.40
CA PHE A 65 2.22 -8.48 0.11
C PHE A 65 1.75 -9.96 0.19
N LEU A 66 1.36 -10.41 1.38
CA LEU A 66 0.85 -11.76 1.64
C LEU A 66 -0.66 -11.79 1.85
N SER A 67 -1.24 -10.64 2.21
CA SER A 67 -2.65 -10.48 2.53
C SER A 67 -3.13 -9.06 2.20
N GLY A 68 -4.41 -8.82 2.38
CA GLY A 68 -5.10 -7.60 2.03
C GLY A 68 -6.07 -7.81 0.87
N ASP A 69 -7.17 -7.07 0.89
CA ASP A 69 -8.16 -7.11 -0.18
C ASP A 69 -9.08 -5.88 -0.06
N ILE A 70 -9.08 -5.04 -1.08
CA ILE A 70 -9.92 -3.83 -1.12
C ILE A 70 -11.42 -4.15 -1.13
N ARG A 71 -11.81 -5.38 -1.51
CA ARG A 71 -13.20 -5.84 -1.47
C ARG A 71 -13.71 -6.07 -0.05
N GLN A 72 -12.81 -6.34 0.90
CA GLN A 72 -13.15 -6.59 2.32
C GLN A 72 -13.10 -5.32 3.16
N LYS A 73 -12.27 -4.35 2.78
CA LYS A 73 -12.10 -3.11 3.51
C LYS A 73 -12.16 -1.93 2.54
N ILE A 74 -13.33 -1.33 2.45
CA ILE A 74 -13.56 -0.15 1.60
C ILE A 74 -13.28 1.12 2.40
N HIS A 75 -12.46 2.02 1.86
CA HIS A 75 -11.99 3.22 2.55
C HIS A 75 -12.91 4.45 2.32
N ASN A 76 -14.23 4.26 2.35
CA ASN A 76 -15.23 5.31 2.06
C ASN A 76 -14.99 6.63 2.81
N ARG A 77 -14.75 6.59 4.13
CA ARG A 77 -14.51 7.80 4.93
C ARG A 77 -13.22 8.53 4.56
N THR A 78 -12.18 7.79 4.23
CA THR A 78 -10.91 8.40 3.79
C THR A 78 -11.09 9.04 2.43
N ALA A 79 -11.72 8.34 1.51
CA ALA A 79 -12.05 8.83 0.18
C ALA A 79 -12.95 10.07 0.23
N GLU A 80 -13.95 10.09 1.11
CA GLU A 80 -14.84 11.24 1.31
C GLU A 80 -14.06 12.49 1.70
N LYS A 81 -13.14 12.41 2.66
CA LYS A 81 -12.29 13.54 3.07
C LYS A 81 -11.43 14.08 1.94
N PHE A 82 -10.86 13.20 1.10
CA PHE A 82 -10.14 13.64 -0.09
C PHE A 82 -11.07 14.29 -1.10
N ASN A 83 -12.26 13.73 -1.32
CA ASN A 83 -13.25 14.29 -2.24
C ASN A 83 -13.78 15.66 -1.78
N GLU A 84 -13.98 15.86 -0.47
CA GLU A 84 -14.33 17.17 0.12
C GLU A 84 -13.24 18.23 -0.14
N ALA A 85 -11.98 17.80 -0.20
CA ALA A 85 -10.86 18.65 -0.56
C ALA A 85 -10.69 18.81 -2.09
N GLY A 86 -11.59 18.25 -2.91
CA GLY A 86 -11.53 18.32 -4.36
C GLY A 86 -10.51 17.36 -5.00
N ILE A 87 -10.08 16.31 -4.28
CA ILE A 87 -9.12 15.30 -4.73
C ILE A 87 -9.85 13.99 -5.02
N ALA A 88 -9.56 13.37 -6.15
CA ALA A 88 -9.98 12.02 -6.46
C ALA A 88 -9.17 11.01 -5.63
N TYR A 89 -9.80 9.90 -5.24
CA TYR A 89 -9.17 8.86 -4.45
C TYR A 89 -9.32 7.52 -5.15
N ALA A 90 -8.21 6.79 -5.31
CA ALA A 90 -8.21 5.44 -5.86
C ALA A 90 -7.65 4.47 -4.81
N ASP A 91 -8.37 3.40 -4.52
CA ASP A 91 -7.94 2.31 -3.66
C ASP A 91 -7.55 1.12 -4.54
N VAL A 92 -6.28 0.74 -4.55
CA VAL A 92 -5.70 -0.18 -5.53
C VAL A 92 -5.45 -1.55 -4.91
N GLU A 93 -6.01 -2.56 -5.57
CA GLU A 93 -5.69 -3.97 -5.35
C GLU A 93 -4.50 -4.36 -6.23
N TYR A 94 -3.67 -5.28 -5.76
CA TYR A 94 -2.50 -5.77 -6.49
C TYR A 94 -2.28 -7.26 -6.22
N ARG A 95 -1.49 -7.95 -7.06
CA ARG A 95 -1.12 -9.35 -6.84
C ARG A 95 -0.39 -9.54 -5.51
N LEU A 96 -0.38 -10.76 -4.99
CA LEU A 96 0.29 -11.11 -3.74
C LEU A 96 1.41 -12.11 -3.99
N LEU A 97 2.36 -12.23 -3.05
CA LEU A 97 3.57 -13.04 -3.16
C LEU A 97 3.31 -14.54 -3.41
N HIS A 98 2.10 -15.04 -3.14
CA HIS A 98 1.73 -16.40 -3.47
C HIS A 98 1.36 -16.61 -4.95
N THR A 99 1.23 -15.53 -5.74
CA THR A 99 0.86 -15.57 -7.17
C THR A 99 1.78 -14.74 -8.07
N ALA A 100 2.68 -13.94 -7.50
CA ALA A 100 3.54 -13.05 -8.26
C ALA A 100 4.85 -12.78 -7.53
N MET A 101 5.89 -12.40 -8.26
CA MET A 101 7.12 -11.88 -7.67
C MET A 101 6.90 -10.47 -7.11
N LEU A 102 7.71 -10.07 -6.13
CA LEU A 102 7.60 -8.73 -5.57
C LEU A 102 7.79 -7.63 -6.63
N GLN A 103 8.70 -7.84 -7.57
CA GLN A 103 8.89 -6.94 -8.72
C GLN A 103 7.60 -6.79 -9.53
N ASP A 104 6.86 -7.88 -9.79
CA ASP A 104 5.60 -7.84 -10.52
C ASP A 104 4.51 -7.09 -9.74
N ILE A 105 4.50 -7.23 -8.41
CA ILE A 105 3.59 -6.50 -7.53
C ILE A 105 3.87 -4.99 -7.60
N MET A 106 5.14 -4.59 -7.59
CA MET A 106 5.51 -3.18 -7.75
C MET A 106 5.08 -2.64 -9.13
N ARG A 107 5.20 -3.46 -10.18
CA ARG A 107 4.73 -3.11 -11.52
C ARG A 107 3.21 -3.04 -11.62
N ASP A 108 2.47 -3.83 -10.83
CA ASP A 108 1.01 -3.67 -10.70
C ASP A 108 0.66 -2.29 -10.12
N CYS A 109 1.39 -1.87 -9.07
CA CYS A 109 1.20 -0.54 -8.47
C CYS A 109 1.49 0.59 -9.47
N ALA A 110 2.58 0.49 -10.23
CA ALA A 110 2.91 1.45 -11.28
C ALA A 110 1.85 1.47 -12.39
N ARG A 111 1.41 0.29 -12.84
CA ARG A 111 0.39 0.17 -13.86
C ARG A 111 -0.95 0.81 -13.44
N ALA A 112 -1.32 0.74 -12.18
CA ALA A 112 -2.52 1.42 -11.68
C ALA A 112 -2.42 2.94 -11.85
N VAL A 113 -1.25 3.54 -11.58
CA VAL A 113 -0.99 4.98 -11.84
C VAL A 113 -1.08 5.28 -13.33
N GLN A 114 -0.42 4.47 -14.17
CA GLN A 114 -0.44 4.63 -15.63
C GLN A 114 -1.87 4.50 -16.18
N PHE A 115 -2.65 3.53 -15.70
CA PHE A 115 -4.04 3.34 -16.09
C PHE A 115 -4.92 4.55 -15.76
N LEU A 116 -4.76 5.13 -14.58
CA LEU A 116 -5.51 6.31 -14.15
C LEU A 116 -5.11 7.55 -14.97
N ARG A 117 -3.85 7.68 -15.36
CA ARG A 117 -3.38 8.72 -16.29
C ARG A 117 -3.96 8.54 -17.70
N HIS A 118 -3.89 7.34 -18.23
CA HIS A 118 -4.48 7.01 -19.54
C HIS A 118 -5.98 7.34 -19.61
N ASN A 119 -6.68 7.13 -18.52
CA ASN A 119 -8.11 7.41 -18.40
C ASN A 119 -8.42 8.77 -17.75
N ALA A 120 -7.46 9.68 -17.65
CA ALA A 120 -7.63 10.95 -16.94
C ALA A 120 -8.79 11.77 -17.49
N LYS A 121 -8.94 11.87 -18.82
CA LYS A 121 -10.06 12.57 -19.45
C LYS A 121 -11.41 11.94 -19.09
N LYS A 122 -11.50 10.61 -19.09
CA LYS A 122 -12.73 9.86 -18.77
C LYS A 122 -13.21 10.13 -17.35
N TYR A 123 -12.28 10.22 -16.41
CA TYR A 123 -12.58 10.36 -14.97
C TYR A 123 -12.41 11.81 -14.46
N ASN A 124 -12.20 12.78 -15.34
CA ASN A 124 -11.94 14.18 -14.99
C ASN A 124 -10.79 14.32 -13.98
N LEU A 125 -9.68 13.61 -14.21
CA LEU A 125 -8.47 13.63 -13.37
C LEU A 125 -7.42 14.56 -13.98
N ASP A 126 -6.59 15.16 -13.13
CA ASP A 126 -5.39 15.86 -13.54
C ASP A 126 -4.19 14.89 -13.59
N PRO A 127 -3.72 14.49 -14.78
CA PRO A 127 -2.64 13.50 -14.90
C PRO A 127 -1.29 14.02 -14.39
N LYS A 128 -1.14 15.32 -14.16
CA LYS A 128 0.09 15.94 -13.66
C LYS A 128 0.16 15.99 -12.13
N ARG A 129 -0.95 15.77 -11.43
CA ARG A 129 -1.04 15.86 -9.96
C ARG A 129 -1.50 14.53 -9.37
N VAL A 130 -0.56 13.56 -9.29
CA VAL A 130 -0.82 12.22 -8.79
C VAL A 130 0.09 11.93 -7.60
N GLY A 131 -0.49 11.81 -6.41
CA GLY A 131 0.21 11.36 -5.21
C GLY A 131 -0.11 9.89 -4.88
N ALA A 132 0.80 9.23 -4.16
CA ALA A 132 0.57 7.88 -3.65
C ALA A 132 0.82 7.81 -2.14
N TYR A 133 0.02 6.97 -1.46
CA TYR A 133 0.30 6.65 -0.06
C TYR A 133 -0.21 5.25 0.30
N GLY A 134 0.24 4.75 1.46
CA GLY A 134 -0.25 3.50 2.01
C GLY A 134 0.32 3.18 3.38
N GLU A 135 0.01 1.98 3.87
CA GLU A 135 0.53 1.48 5.13
C GLU A 135 1.40 0.24 4.93
N SER A 136 2.52 0.14 5.66
CA SER A 136 3.41 -1.03 5.62
C SER A 136 3.82 -1.37 4.18
N ALA A 137 3.43 -2.51 3.64
CA ALA A 137 3.66 -2.88 2.24
C ALA A 137 3.22 -1.79 1.25
N GLY A 138 2.07 -1.15 1.48
CA GLY A 138 1.58 -0.05 0.66
C GLY A 138 2.41 1.23 0.78
N ALA A 139 2.97 1.52 1.96
CA ALA A 139 3.92 2.61 2.14
C ALA A 139 5.21 2.37 1.35
N GLY A 140 5.72 1.14 1.39
CA GLY A 140 6.87 0.75 0.60
C GLY A 140 6.60 0.75 -0.91
N ALA A 141 5.40 0.36 -1.36
CA ALA A 141 5.01 0.50 -2.77
C ALA A 141 5.01 1.99 -3.20
N SER A 142 4.53 2.88 -2.33
CA SER A 142 4.57 4.34 -2.58
C SER A 142 6.00 4.88 -2.62
N LEU A 143 6.88 4.39 -1.74
CA LEU A 143 8.31 4.74 -1.74
C LEU A 143 9.00 4.21 -3.00
N TRP A 144 8.74 2.96 -3.38
CA TRP A 144 9.32 2.38 -4.60
C TRP A 144 8.93 3.19 -5.84
N LEU A 145 7.65 3.56 -5.97
CA LEU A 145 7.18 4.42 -7.07
C LEU A 145 7.85 5.80 -7.07
N ALA A 146 8.16 6.33 -5.89
CA ALA A 146 8.82 7.63 -5.77
C ALA A 146 10.29 7.59 -6.21
N THR A 147 11.01 6.51 -5.83
CA THR A 147 12.46 6.37 -6.06
C THR A 147 12.81 5.60 -7.34
N HIS A 148 11.82 5.00 -8.01
CA HIS A 148 12.03 4.28 -9.26
C HIS A 148 11.96 5.23 -10.47
N ASP A 149 12.77 4.96 -11.49
CA ASP A 149 12.68 5.65 -12.76
C ASP A 149 11.30 5.50 -13.41
N ASP A 150 10.97 6.42 -14.32
CA ASP A 150 9.71 6.36 -15.04
C ASP A 150 9.59 5.06 -15.87
N LEU A 151 8.50 4.35 -15.69
CA LEU A 151 8.20 3.12 -16.42
C LEU A 151 7.45 3.37 -17.75
N ALA A 152 7.32 4.62 -18.17
CA ALA A 152 6.72 4.94 -19.47
C ALA A 152 7.51 4.30 -20.60
N ASN A 153 6.83 3.55 -21.46
CA ASN A 153 7.40 2.97 -22.67
C ASN A 153 6.59 3.42 -23.89
N ALA A 154 7.05 4.45 -24.57
CA ALA A 154 6.39 5.02 -25.74
C ALA A 154 6.12 4.01 -26.88
N LYS A 155 6.89 2.92 -26.92
CA LYS A 155 6.78 1.84 -27.94
C LYS A 155 5.91 0.66 -27.48
N ALA A 156 5.37 0.69 -26.25
CA ALA A 156 4.53 -0.40 -25.78
C ALA A 156 3.28 -0.56 -26.64
N GLU A 157 2.88 -1.79 -26.95
CA GLU A 157 1.60 -2.08 -27.62
C GLU A 157 0.42 -1.66 -26.76
N ASP A 158 0.47 -1.95 -25.46
CA ASP A 158 -0.52 -1.51 -24.50
C ASP A 158 -0.39 0.00 -24.24
N PRO A 159 -1.38 0.82 -24.63
CA PRO A 159 -1.31 2.27 -24.50
C PRO A 159 -1.21 2.73 -23.04
N VAL A 160 -1.67 1.95 -22.08
CA VAL A 160 -1.52 2.23 -20.64
C VAL A 160 -0.05 2.30 -20.25
N LEU A 161 0.81 1.44 -20.80
CA LEU A 161 2.24 1.43 -20.50
C LEU A 161 3.02 2.57 -21.14
N ARG A 162 2.37 3.38 -22.01
CA ARG A 162 2.98 4.60 -22.56
C ARG A 162 2.89 5.78 -21.61
N GLU A 163 2.00 5.71 -20.62
CA GLU A 163 1.83 6.74 -19.61
C GLU A 163 2.93 6.69 -18.54
N SER A 164 3.25 7.84 -17.95
CA SER A 164 4.22 7.93 -16.87
C SER A 164 3.75 7.24 -15.59
N SER A 165 4.66 6.59 -14.87
CA SER A 165 4.45 6.07 -13.51
C SER A 165 4.88 7.06 -12.42
N ARG A 166 5.52 8.19 -12.75
CA ARG A 166 6.07 9.15 -11.78
C ARG A 166 4.98 9.77 -10.91
N LEU A 167 5.35 10.12 -9.69
CA LEU A 167 4.45 10.73 -8.70
C LEU A 167 4.76 12.22 -8.52
N THR A 168 3.78 12.97 -8.03
CA THR A 168 3.95 14.33 -7.52
C THR A 168 4.45 14.34 -6.08
N ALA A 169 4.05 13.35 -5.30
CA ALA A 169 4.47 13.13 -3.92
C ALA A 169 4.19 11.69 -3.49
N ALA A 170 4.96 11.18 -2.52
CA ALA A 170 4.70 9.90 -1.87
C ALA A 170 4.64 10.07 -0.35
N ALA A 171 3.77 9.28 0.29
CA ALA A 171 3.61 9.29 1.74
C ALA A 171 3.26 7.90 2.28
N GLY A 172 3.37 7.71 3.60
CA GLY A 172 2.92 6.46 4.18
C GLY A 172 3.26 6.26 5.65
N PHE A 173 2.75 5.15 6.17
CA PHE A 173 2.92 4.74 7.56
C PHE A 173 3.74 3.46 7.61
N TRP A 174 4.72 3.39 8.53
CA TRP A 174 5.49 2.18 8.80
C TRP A 174 6.22 1.62 7.56
N VAL A 175 6.94 2.50 6.87
CA VAL A 175 7.64 2.18 5.63
C VAL A 175 8.87 1.30 5.89
N GLN A 176 9.19 0.40 4.95
CA GLN A 176 10.47 -0.30 4.83
C GLN A 176 11.40 0.49 3.91
N ALA A 177 12.69 0.55 4.25
CA ALA A 177 13.66 1.38 3.51
C ALA A 177 13.99 0.85 2.11
N THR A 178 13.89 -0.43 1.91
CA THR A 178 14.17 -1.10 0.63
C THR A 178 13.43 -2.44 0.55
N TYR A 179 13.17 -2.89 -0.66
CA TYR A 179 12.66 -4.24 -0.94
C TYR A 179 13.74 -5.17 -1.51
N ASP A 180 14.98 -4.71 -1.61
CA ASP A 180 16.13 -5.61 -1.66
C ASP A 180 16.37 -6.22 -0.25
N VAL A 181 15.62 -7.26 0.05
CA VAL A 181 15.61 -7.89 1.39
C VAL A 181 16.98 -8.45 1.81
N ILE A 182 17.92 -8.63 0.86
CA ILE A 182 19.32 -8.96 1.15
C ILE A 182 19.99 -7.90 2.05
N GLN A 183 19.54 -6.66 2.01
CA GLN A 183 20.07 -5.58 2.86
C GLN A 183 19.50 -5.60 4.29
N TRP A 184 18.38 -6.28 4.53
CA TRP A 184 17.65 -6.22 5.80
C TRP A 184 18.42 -6.75 7.02
N PRO A 185 19.20 -7.86 6.93
CA PRO A 185 20.03 -8.31 8.05
C PRO A 185 20.92 -7.18 8.58
N LYS A 186 21.60 -6.47 7.68
CA LYS A 186 22.47 -5.35 8.03
C LYS A 186 21.71 -4.14 8.57
N ILE A 187 20.56 -3.81 7.97
CA ILE A 187 19.74 -2.66 8.41
C ILE A 187 19.15 -2.92 9.79
N LEU A 188 18.63 -4.13 10.03
CA LEU A 188 17.97 -4.50 11.29
C LEU A 188 18.94 -4.97 12.36
N ASP A 189 20.22 -5.14 12.03
CA ASP A 189 21.21 -5.75 12.92
C ASP A 189 20.68 -7.09 13.46
N LEU A 190 20.34 -7.98 12.53
CA LEU A 190 19.82 -9.33 12.78
C LEU A 190 20.59 -10.37 11.95
N PRO A 191 20.73 -11.61 12.46
CA PRO A 191 21.16 -12.73 11.64
C PRO A 191 20.17 -12.97 10.49
N GLU A 192 20.66 -13.49 9.37
CA GLU A 192 19.87 -13.75 8.16
C GLU A 192 18.63 -14.61 8.47
N GLU A 193 18.79 -15.69 9.20
CA GLU A 193 17.72 -16.64 9.53
C GLU A 193 16.63 -16.07 10.45
N LYS A 194 16.91 -14.95 11.15
CA LYS A 194 15.96 -14.20 11.99
C LYS A 194 15.35 -13.02 11.27
N THR A 195 15.87 -12.69 10.09
CA THR A 195 15.37 -11.54 9.30
C THR A 195 14.01 -11.87 8.68
N PRO A 196 13.03 -10.99 8.80
CA PRO A 196 11.74 -11.16 8.13
C PRO A 196 11.92 -11.37 6.62
N TYR A 197 11.09 -12.21 6.01
CA TYR A 197 11.11 -12.53 4.58
C TYR A 197 12.36 -13.27 4.06
N TRP A 198 13.35 -13.60 4.90
CA TRP A 198 14.57 -14.27 4.45
C TRP A 198 14.34 -15.60 3.71
N ASN A 199 13.33 -16.35 4.13
CA ASN A 199 12.97 -17.59 3.45
C ASN A 199 12.47 -17.37 2.01
N PHE A 200 11.81 -16.25 1.71
CA PHE A 200 11.46 -15.87 0.35
C PHE A 200 12.71 -15.56 -0.47
N VAL A 201 13.65 -14.81 0.10
CA VAL A 201 14.94 -14.51 -0.55
C VAL A 201 15.69 -15.79 -0.92
N LYS A 202 15.84 -16.73 0.04
CA LYS A 202 16.50 -18.03 -0.21
C LYS A 202 15.81 -18.80 -1.33
N PHE A 203 14.47 -18.87 -1.29
CA PHE A 203 13.69 -19.56 -2.32
C PHE A 203 13.92 -18.91 -3.69
N TRP A 204 13.81 -17.60 -3.82
CA TRP A 204 13.95 -16.93 -5.09
C TRP A 204 15.37 -17.02 -5.65
N LYS A 205 16.38 -16.88 -4.78
CA LYS A 205 17.78 -17.10 -5.14
C LYS A 205 18.03 -18.50 -5.70
N SER A 206 17.34 -19.53 -5.18
CA SER A 206 17.46 -20.91 -5.67
C SER A 206 16.73 -21.19 -6.98
N GLN A 207 15.74 -20.33 -7.36
CA GLN A 207 14.91 -20.55 -8.54
C GLN A 207 15.31 -19.69 -9.75
N LEU A 208 16.15 -18.68 -9.55
CA LEU A 208 16.50 -17.72 -10.58
C LEU A 208 17.98 -17.79 -10.96
N PRO A 209 18.32 -17.62 -12.23
CA PRO A 209 19.71 -17.34 -12.62
C PRO A 209 20.24 -16.13 -11.86
N GLU A 210 21.51 -16.17 -11.44
CA GLU A 210 22.13 -15.13 -10.62
C GLU A 210 21.98 -13.72 -11.24
N LYS A 211 22.19 -13.60 -12.53
CA LYS A 211 22.01 -12.34 -13.26
C LYS A 211 20.60 -11.78 -13.07
N ARG A 212 19.56 -12.63 -13.25
CA ARG A 212 18.16 -12.21 -13.10
C ARG A 212 17.82 -11.85 -11.66
N PHE A 213 18.34 -12.61 -10.70
CA PHE A 213 18.16 -12.30 -9.28
C PHE A 213 18.75 -10.93 -8.93
N ASN A 214 19.95 -10.61 -9.42
CA ASN A 214 20.61 -9.33 -9.17
C ASN A 214 19.89 -8.15 -9.88
N GLU A 215 19.35 -8.35 -11.08
CA GLU A 215 18.49 -7.36 -11.76
C GLU A 215 17.26 -7.02 -10.91
N ILE A 216 16.58 -8.02 -10.35
CA ILE A 216 15.41 -7.84 -9.49
C ILE A 216 15.79 -7.10 -8.20
N ARG A 217 16.91 -7.45 -7.57
CA ARG A 217 17.40 -6.76 -6.39
C ARG A 217 17.65 -5.28 -6.67
N LYS A 218 18.29 -4.96 -7.79
CA LYS A 218 18.54 -3.57 -8.21
C LYS A 218 17.23 -2.81 -8.44
N ASP A 219 16.25 -3.42 -9.09
CA ASP A 219 14.93 -2.84 -9.33
C ASP A 219 14.16 -2.56 -8.02
N LEU A 220 14.37 -3.40 -7.00
CA LEU A 220 13.72 -3.29 -5.69
C LEU A 220 14.53 -2.50 -4.65
N ASP A 221 15.72 -2.01 -5.00
CA ASP A 221 16.58 -1.24 -4.10
C ASP A 221 16.19 0.24 -4.05
N MET A 222 15.20 0.55 -3.25
CA MET A 222 14.71 1.93 -3.07
C MET A 222 15.77 2.86 -2.48
N LEU A 223 16.71 2.35 -1.68
CA LEU A 223 17.84 3.14 -1.15
C LEU A 223 18.85 3.47 -2.26
N GLY A 224 19.22 2.45 -3.06
CA GLY A 224 20.15 2.63 -4.16
C GLY A 224 19.64 3.56 -5.24
N ASN A 225 18.34 3.47 -5.53
CA ASN A 225 17.67 4.26 -6.57
C ASN A 225 17.31 5.70 -6.13
N MET A 226 17.31 6.00 -4.81
CA MET A 226 16.92 7.31 -4.29
C MET A 226 17.89 8.42 -4.72
N ASP A 227 17.36 9.50 -5.30
CA ASP A 227 18.12 10.66 -5.76
C ASP A 227 17.37 12.01 -5.57
N LYS A 228 18.04 13.11 -5.94
CA LYS A 228 17.51 14.47 -5.83
C LYS A 228 16.34 14.80 -6.76
N ALA A 229 16.13 14.00 -7.82
CA ALA A 229 15.04 14.18 -8.79
C ALA A 229 13.75 13.49 -8.33
N ASP A 230 13.81 12.73 -7.24
CA ASP A 230 12.64 12.08 -6.67
C ASP A 230 11.61 13.10 -6.18
N PRO A 231 10.31 12.78 -6.29
CA PRO A 231 9.27 13.64 -5.77
C PRO A 231 9.40 13.78 -4.24
N PRO A 232 8.91 14.87 -3.65
CA PRO A 232 8.88 15.01 -2.21
C PRO A 232 8.18 13.84 -1.51
N MET A 233 8.78 13.33 -0.45
CA MET A 233 8.33 12.17 0.31
C MET A 233 8.10 12.52 1.78
N MET A 234 7.09 11.89 2.41
CA MET A 234 6.85 12.01 3.85
C MET A 234 6.35 10.67 4.41
N PHE A 235 7.05 10.13 5.40
CA PHE A 235 6.68 8.89 6.06
C PHE A 235 6.64 9.06 7.58
N THR A 236 5.91 8.20 8.30
CA THR A 236 5.96 8.20 9.77
C THR A 236 7.20 7.49 10.29
N GLY A 237 7.54 7.76 11.55
CA GLY A 237 8.51 6.97 12.29
C GLY A 237 8.14 5.49 12.39
N GLY A 238 9.11 4.67 12.72
CA GLY A 238 8.98 3.23 12.94
C GLY A 238 8.74 2.87 14.41
N THR A 239 8.77 1.56 14.68
CA THR A 239 8.70 0.98 16.03
C THR A 239 10.11 0.73 16.59
N PRO A 240 10.29 0.67 17.92
CA PRO A 240 11.61 0.49 18.52
C PRO A 240 12.16 -0.94 18.39
N ASP A 241 11.35 -1.90 17.93
CA ASP A 241 11.78 -3.29 17.71
C ASP A 241 12.56 -3.47 16.40
N LYS A 242 13.16 -4.63 16.20
CA LYS A 242 13.87 -5.02 14.97
C LYS A 242 12.95 -5.75 13.97
N GLY A 243 11.66 -5.46 13.99
CA GLY A 243 10.68 -6.06 13.10
C GLY A 243 10.56 -5.32 11.75
N VAL A 244 9.54 -5.71 10.96
CA VAL A 244 9.25 -5.14 9.62
C VAL A 244 8.88 -3.66 9.64
N HIS A 245 8.59 -3.09 10.80
CA HIS A 245 8.27 -1.67 10.97
C HIS A 245 9.32 -0.94 11.82
N SER A 246 10.53 -1.48 11.92
CA SER A 246 11.59 -0.94 12.76
C SER A 246 11.94 0.50 12.42
N GLN A 247 12.23 1.30 13.47
CA GLN A 247 12.79 2.64 13.32
C GLN A 247 14.11 2.63 12.51
N LEU A 248 14.87 1.53 12.54
CA LEU A 248 16.11 1.39 11.78
C LEU A 248 15.92 1.55 10.27
N PHE A 249 14.75 1.17 9.73
CA PHE A 249 14.43 1.46 8.32
C PHE A 249 14.29 2.95 8.08
N VAL A 250 13.60 3.65 8.97
CA VAL A 250 13.37 5.10 8.86
C VAL A 250 14.69 5.86 8.98
N ASP A 251 15.54 5.48 9.93
CA ASP A 251 16.86 6.08 10.12
C ASP A 251 17.73 5.89 8.86
N LYS A 252 17.67 4.71 8.24
CA LYS A 252 18.38 4.43 7.00
C LYS A 252 17.87 5.27 5.83
N LEU A 253 16.54 5.47 5.72
CA LEU A 253 15.92 6.35 4.73
C LEU A 253 16.36 7.80 4.90
N VAL A 254 16.34 8.32 6.14
CA VAL A 254 16.75 9.70 6.43
C VAL A 254 18.22 9.92 6.09
N ALA A 255 19.10 8.97 6.46
CA ALA A 255 20.52 9.04 6.12
C ALA A 255 20.71 9.08 4.59
N ARG A 256 20.06 8.17 3.86
CA ARG A 256 20.16 8.10 2.41
C ARG A 256 19.59 9.34 1.72
N ALA A 257 18.46 9.86 2.16
CA ALA A 257 17.90 11.09 1.62
C ALA A 257 18.85 12.29 1.78
N LYS A 258 19.52 12.39 2.93
CA LYS A 258 20.57 13.41 3.15
C LYS A 258 21.75 13.25 2.19
N GLU A 259 22.21 12.02 1.97
CA GLU A 259 23.33 11.71 1.07
C GLU A 259 22.99 12.02 -0.40
N SER A 260 21.79 11.62 -0.84
CA SER A 260 21.35 11.74 -2.23
C SER A 260 20.78 13.11 -2.59
N GLY A 261 20.47 13.94 -1.59
CA GLY A 261 19.74 15.20 -1.78
C GLY A 261 18.24 15.04 -2.03
N ALA A 262 17.68 13.85 -1.82
CA ALA A 262 16.24 13.61 -1.96
C ALA A 262 15.42 14.35 -0.89
N SER A 263 14.24 14.81 -1.27
CA SER A 263 13.33 15.52 -0.36
C SER A 263 12.49 14.55 0.47
N LEU A 264 12.96 14.18 1.66
CA LEU A 264 12.26 13.29 2.58
C LEU A 264 12.07 13.94 3.94
N LYS A 265 10.87 13.80 4.52
CA LYS A 265 10.52 14.26 5.87
C LYS A 265 9.88 13.14 6.67
N ILE A 266 10.02 13.19 7.99
CA ILE A 266 9.35 12.29 8.90
C ILE A 266 8.18 13.01 9.56
N ALA A 267 6.99 12.48 9.36
CA ALA A 267 5.76 13.01 9.92
C ALA A 267 5.61 12.63 11.40
N ARG A 268 5.12 13.54 12.19
CA ARG A 268 4.79 13.31 13.60
C ARG A 268 3.49 12.50 13.76
N ASP A 269 2.54 12.69 12.85
CA ASP A 269 1.24 12.05 12.90
C ASP A 269 0.54 12.01 11.53
N ARG A 270 -0.67 11.43 11.50
CA ARG A 270 -1.50 11.30 10.30
C ARG A 270 -1.97 12.63 9.71
N ASN A 271 -2.14 13.66 10.55
CA ASN A 271 -2.62 14.96 10.08
C ASN A 271 -1.53 15.65 9.28
N GLU A 272 -0.28 15.54 9.73
CA GLU A 272 0.88 16.09 9.00
C GLU A 272 1.08 15.42 7.65
N LEU A 273 0.89 14.09 7.56
CA LEU A 273 0.90 13.37 6.27
C LEU A 273 -0.22 13.84 5.34
N SER A 274 -1.43 14.01 5.87
CA SER A 274 -2.57 14.50 5.09
C SER A 274 -2.32 15.92 4.60
N ALA A 275 -1.86 16.81 5.47
CA ALA A 275 -1.52 18.19 5.12
C ALA A 275 -0.42 18.26 4.05
N PHE A 276 0.62 17.42 4.19
CA PHE A 276 1.67 17.31 3.19
C PHE A 276 1.10 16.89 1.82
N MET A 277 0.29 15.85 1.77
CA MET A 277 -0.28 15.36 0.51
C MET A 277 -1.16 16.43 -0.15
N LEU A 278 -2.05 17.08 0.62
CA LEU A 278 -2.89 18.18 0.13
C LEU A 278 -2.04 19.31 -0.48
N ALA A 279 -1.02 19.76 0.24
CA ALA A 279 -0.14 20.85 -0.21
C ALA A 279 0.61 20.46 -1.51
N ARG A 280 1.12 19.23 -1.61
CA ARG A 280 1.85 18.75 -2.81
C ARG A 280 0.94 18.58 -4.02
N LEU A 281 -0.33 18.31 -3.82
CA LEU A 281 -1.33 18.25 -4.89
C LEU A 281 -1.93 19.62 -5.23
N GLY A 282 -1.39 20.70 -4.65
CA GLY A 282 -1.78 22.07 -4.98
C GLY A 282 -3.12 22.50 -4.35
N ILE A 283 -3.56 21.82 -3.29
CA ILE A 283 -4.74 22.17 -2.52
C ILE A 283 -4.31 23.14 -1.42
N LYS A 284 -4.77 24.37 -1.52
CA LYS A 284 -4.65 25.33 -0.41
C LYS A 284 -5.58 24.87 0.70
N GLN A 285 -5.04 24.56 1.88
CA GLN A 285 -5.87 24.30 3.06
C GLN A 285 -6.75 25.53 3.29
N ALA A 286 -8.06 25.34 3.42
CA ALA A 286 -8.90 26.36 4.03
C ALA A 286 -8.33 26.62 5.43
N PRO A 287 -8.28 27.89 5.91
CA PRO A 287 -7.79 28.20 7.25
C PRO A 287 -8.57 27.32 8.24
N ASP A 288 -7.83 26.59 9.06
CA ASP A 288 -8.33 25.62 10.01
C ASP A 288 -9.57 26.13 10.75
N LYS A 289 -10.70 25.47 10.57
CA LYS A 289 -11.63 25.35 11.68
C LYS A 289 -10.83 24.63 12.76
N ALA A 290 -10.52 25.36 13.84
CA ALA A 290 -9.67 24.88 14.93
C ALA A 290 -9.94 23.40 15.25
N PRO A 291 -8.90 22.56 15.41
CA PRO A 291 -9.11 21.16 15.65
C PRO A 291 -10.04 21.03 16.86
N VAL A 292 -11.18 20.40 16.65
CA VAL A 292 -12.00 19.92 17.77
C VAL A 292 -11.01 19.13 18.60
N LYS A 293 -10.69 19.60 19.81
CA LYS A 293 -9.82 18.93 20.77
C LYS A 293 -10.47 17.57 21.05
N ALA A 294 -10.23 16.59 20.16
CA ALA A 294 -10.55 15.21 20.46
C ALA A 294 -9.72 14.92 21.72
N LYS A 295 -10.38 14.78 22.85
CA LYS A 295 -9.76 14.25 24.07
C LYS A 295 -9.07 12.97 23.65
N ARG A 296 -7.74 13.03 23.51
CA ARG A 296 -6.91 11.87 23.23
C ARG A 296 -7.18 10.88 24.35
N LYS A 297 -7.96 9.86 24.11
CA LYS A 297 -7.80 8.65 24.91
C LYS A 297 -6.35 8.21 24.64
N PRO A 298 -5.51 8.09 25.67
CA PRO A 298 -4.17 7.56 25.48
C PRO A 298 -4.31 6.25 24.71
N TYR A 299 -3.47 6.05 23.70
CA TYR A 299 -3.35 4.76 23.04
C TYR A 299 -3.28 3.69 24.12
N PRO A 300 -4.18 2.70 24.14
CA PRO A 300 -4.12 1.68 25.16
C PRO A 300 -2.73 1.05 25.08
N ALA A 301 -2.03 0.98 26.20
CA ALA A 301 -0.66 0.44 26.30
C ALA A 301 -0.51 -1.01 25.80
N HIS A 302 -1.61 -1.68 25.47
CA HIS A 302 -1.66 -3.03 24.93
C HIS A 302 -1.52 -3.14 23.39
N TRP A 303 -1.30 -2.05 22.66
CA TRP A 303 -0.80 -2.11 21.29
C TRP A 303 0.73 -2.30 21.24
N GLY A 304 1.41 -2.19 22.40
CA GLY A 304 2.73 -2.70 22.61
C GLY A 304 2.64 -4.18 23.02
N SER A 305 2.85 -5.09 22.12
CA SER A 305 2.72 -6.52 22.19
C SER A 305 1.26 -7.01 22.12
N PRO A 306 0.82 -7.50 20.98
CA PRO A 306 -0.34 -8.39 20.98
C PRO A 306 -0.01 -9.50 21.97
N PRO A 307 -0.98 -9.95 22.82
CA PRO A 307 -0.79 -11.14 23.63
C PRO A 307 -0.21 -12.18 22.68
N ARG A 308 0.80 -12.95 23.12
CA ARG A 308 1.44 -14.01 22.34
C ARG A 308 0.32 -14.79 21.63
N ARG A 309 -0.18 -14.25 20.52
CA ARG A 309 -0.87 -15.08 19.57
C ARG A 309 0.19 -16.09 19.21
N GLN A 310 -0.06 -17.32 19.64
CA GLN A 310 0.62 -18.48 19.12
C GLN A 310 1.03 -18.11 17.70
N THR A 311 2.33 -18.10 17.45
CA THR A 311 2.88 -17.90 16.13
C THR A 311 1.95 -18.68 15.20
N ARG A 312 1.11 -17.97 14.45
CA ARG A 312 0.27 -18.67 13.48
C ARG A 312 1.27 -19.35 12.58
N ASP A 313 1.37 -20.64 12.77
CA ASP A 313 2.16 -21.48 11.90
C ASP A 313 1.51 -21.32 10.52
N TYR A 314 2.06 -20.44 9.68
CA TYR A 314 1.58 -20.16 8.33
C TYR A 314 1.52 -21.43 7.49
N ARG A 315 2.09 -22.55 7.98
CA ARG A 315 1.95 -23.89 7.43
C ARG A 315 0.58 -24.53 7.70
N LYS A 316 -0.21 -23.96 8.65
CA LYS A 316 -1.50 -24.49 9.11
C LYS A 316 -2.69 -23.54 8.84
N LEU A 317 -2.62 -22.64 7.86
CA LEU A 317 -3.78 -21.86 7.45
C LEU A 317 -4.83 -22.79 6.82
N PRO A 318 -6.14 -22.65 7.19
CA PRO A 318 -7.22 -23.39 6.53
C PRO A 318 -7.21 -23.06 5.03
N GLY A 319 -6.96 -24.06 4.21
CA GLY A 319 -6.75 -23.90 2.77
C GLY A 319 -5.36 -24.34 2.31
N GLY A 320 -4.53 -24.91 3.23
CA GLY A 320 -3.32 -25.63 2.84
C GLY A 320 -2.36 -24.82 1.99
N TYR A 321 -2.08 -23.56 2.35
CA TYR A 321 -0.96 -22.80 1.80
C TYR A 321 0.38 -23.30 2.39
N GLY A 322 0.55 -24.63 2.41
CA GLY A 322 1.87 -25.16 2.23
C GLY A 322 2.33 -24.66 0.88
N PHE A 323 3.46 -23.95 0.80
CA PHE A 323 4.16 -23.76 -0.45
C PHE A 323 4.39 -25.15 -1.05
N GLY A 324 3.39 -25.69 -1.73
CA GLY A 324 3.57 -26.80 -2.63
C GLY A 324 4.56 -26.28 -3.66
N SER A 325 5.80 -26.74 -3.53
CA SER A 325 6.94 -26.40 -4.39
C SER A 325 6.62 -26.49 -5.89
N SER A 326 5.52 -27.15 -6.26
CA SER A 326 5.08 -27.32 -7.63
C SER A 326 4.36 -26.10 -8.24
N THR A 327 3.48 -25.40 -7.53
CA THR A 327 2.63 -24.36 -8.16
C THR A 327 3.39 -23.07 -8.43
N LEU A 328 4.19 -22.59 -7.46
CA LEU A 328 5.02 -21.39 -7.66
C LEU A 328 6.22 -21.71 -8.57
N ALA A 329 6.84 -22.89 -8.43
CA ALA A 329 7.91 -23.32 -9.32
C ALA A 329 7.42 -23.51 -10.77
N ASN A 330 6.21 -24.01 -10.97
CA ASN A 330 5.60 -24.13 -12.31
C ASN A 330 5.26 -22.75 -12.89
N TRP A 331 4.74 -21.84 -12.07
CA TRP A 331 4.49 -20.47 -12.50
C TRP A 331 5.79 -19.74 -12.89
N ILE A 332 6.86 -19.88 -12.09
CA ILE A 332 8.18 -19.29 -12.37
C ILE A 332 8.71 -19.84 -13.70
N ARG A 333 8.69 -21.16 -13.94
CA ARG A 333 9.13 -21.76 -15.23
C ARG A 333 8.32 -21.23 -16.40
N GLN A 334 6.99 -21.21 -16.31
CA GLN A 334 6.11 -20.74 -17.38
C GLN A 334 6.28 -19.25 -17.73
N ASN A 335 6.77 -18.41 -16.80
CA ASN A 335 6.94 -16.98 -17.05
C ASN A 335 8.40 -16.60 -17.36
N LEU A 336 9.40 -17.37 -16.93
CA LEU A 336 10.78 -17.18 -17.36
C LEU A 336 10.96 -17.52 -18.86
N ASP A 337 10.27 -18.54 -19.37
CA ASP A 337 10.30 -18.90 -20.79
C ASP A 337 9.64 -17.83 -21.69
N LYS A 338 8.64 -17.11 -21.19
CA LYS A 338 7.99 -16.03 -21.94
C LYS A 338 8.87 -14.80 -22.07
N ASP A 339 9.60 -14.42 -21.01
CA ASP A 339 10.53 -13.30 -21.04
C ASP A 339 11.78 -13.57 -21.90
N SER A 340 12.19 -14.85 -22.01
CA SER A 340 13.31 -15.24 -22.88
C SER A 340 12.91 -15.17 -24.36
N LYS A 341 11.69 -15.60 -24.73
CA LYS A 341 11.17 -15.53 -26.10
C LYS A 341 10.85 -14.11 -26.57
N ALA A 342 10.40 -13.24 -25.68
CA ALA A 342 10.18 -11.82 -26.00
C ALA A 342 11.48 -11.04 -26.28
N LYS A 343 12.63 -11.55 -25.84
CA LYS A 343 13.95 -10.93 -26.08
C LYS A 343 14.72 -11.55 -27.25
N SER A 344 14.36 -12.74 -27.71
CA SER A 344 15.01 -13.42 -28.85
C SER A 344 14.42 -13.07 -30.22
N GLY A 345 13.30 -12.36 -30.28
CA GLY A 345 12.72 -11.90 -31.56
C GLY A 345 12.20 -13.03 -32.46
N GLU A 346 11.87 -14.21 -31.89
CA GLU A 346 11.19 -15.31 -32.57
C GLU A 346 9.70 -15.37 -32.22
#